data_b34e9afe706ef0787164962d960fedf8
#
_entry.id   b34e9afe706ef0787164962d960fedf8
#
_cell.length_a   1.000
_cell.length_b   1.000
_cell.length_c   1.000
_cell.angle_alpha   90.00
_cell.angle_beta   90.00
_cell.angle_gamma   90.00
#
_symmetry.space_group_name_H-M   'P 1'
#
loop_
_entity.id
_entity.type
_entity.pdbx_description
1 polymer ?
#
loop_
_entity_poly.entity_id
_entity_poly.type
_entity_poly.pdbx_seq_one_letter_code
_entity_poly.pdbx_strand_id
1 'polypeptide(L)'
;MKKNNPVWHLFSSVHLALTTLIALAITSVIGTLIPQGEAADYYYRFFGNSMTSFLSGPGHSEFISKFAESATTFTLLLDLDDMYGSWWYLSLLTLLALNLIVCTIDRFPLAWRLIHQDNFQLKSDRIAAKQGAVHFKTSVNFDATVKILNKHGWKGEVRKEKERILFFAQKGRWGRLGVYIVHVSILVIFLGAFIGWLTGFKATVWVPELESVHTAYTQKGNFPLQLPYDIHCNYFGIEYYSNGMPKEYESSISLVQGRKELVTQMIEVNGPLKYQGTTFYQASYQPVPNSFVITFSREAEDTGEKQNITEHFIADYQQPIHWDDMSFGILRVLRFQNKVKQEKLWLKTGDATPWEGWLDNNVPTTITVDGKTFSVTVKQRFSTGLQVAKDPGIPLVYLGCLMMLVGLYMAFFMSHRRIWLLLDNTDKKKSLILAGSASKNKIPFAHELKDLVEKIQAQIR
;
A
#
# COMPACT_ATOMS: atom_id res chain seq x y z
N MET A 1 21.54 12.87 34.55
CA MET A 1 20.47 13.86 34.34
C MET A 1 19.15 13.27 33.77
N LYS A 2 19.09 12.10 33.08
CA LYS A 2 17.84 11.55 32.50
C LYS A 2 16.86 10.93 33.53
N LYS A 3 17.29 10.43 34.67
CA LYS A 3 16.47 9.67 35.61
C LYS A 3 15.42 10.46 36.42
N ASN A 4 15.52 11.79 36.49
CA ASN A 4 14.63 12.62 37.35
C ASN A 4 13.71 13.57 36.56
N ASN A 5 13.59 13.41 35.24
CA ASN A 5 12.71 14.26 34.46
C ASN A 5 11.34 13.56 34.27
N PRO A 6 10.24 14.10 34.86
CA PRO A 6 8.91 13.49 34.78
C PRO A 6 8.39 13.37 33.33
N VAL A 7 8.75 14.33 32.46
CA VAL A 7 8.41 14.29 31.04
C VAL A 7 9.07 13.10 30.35
N TRP A 8 10.36 12.84 30.63
CA TRP A 8 11.06 11.67 30.08
C TRP A 8 10.42 10.36 30.52
N HIS A 9 10.01 10.26 31.80
CA HIS A 9 9.33 9.09 32.34
C HIS A 9 7.97 8.87 31.69
N LEU A 10 7.19 9.93 31.43
CA LEU A 10 5.92 9.84 30.73
C LEU A 10 6.12 9.26 29.32
N PHE A 11 7.04 9.86 28.54
CA PHE A 11 7.29 9.43 27.16
C PHE A 11 8.03 8.09 27.04
N SER A 12 8.71 7.60 28.08
CA SER A 12 9.28 6.24 28.11
C SER A 12 8.32 5.18 28.64
N SER A 13 7.08 5.57 28.97
CA SER A 13 6.08 4.69 29.54
C SER A 13 5.43 3.76 28.51
N VAL A 14 5.39 2.46 28.83
CA VAL A 14 4.64 1.46 28.03
C VAL A 14 3.14 1.69 28.12
N HIS A 15 2.65 2.23 29.25
CA HIS A 15 1.22 2.54 29.40
C HIS A 15 0.81 3.64 28.39
N LEU A 16 1.64 4.68 28.22
CA LEU A 16 1.37 5.72 27.23
C LEU A 16 1.31 5.14 25.80
N ALA A 17 2.27 4.26 25.44
CA ALA A 17 2.23 3.56 24.15
C ALA A 17 0.93 2.78 23.96
N LEU A 18 0.55 1.98 24.94
CA LEU A 18 -0.64 1.13 24.88
C LEU A 18 -1.93 1.96 24.77
N THR A 19 -2.07 3.00 25.60
CA THR A 19 -3.26 3.87 25.55
C THR A 19 -3.37 4.62 24.24
N THR A 20 -2.24 5.12 23.68
CA THR A 20 -2.21 5.78 22.39
C THR A 20 -2.56 4.81 21.26
N LEU A 21 -2.04 3.57 21.29
CA LEU A 21 -2.38 2.53 20.31
C LEU A 21 -3.87 2.15 20.36
N ILE A 22 -4.44 2.03 21.55
CA ILE A 22 -5.88 1.75 21.72
C ILE A 22 -6.70 2.92 21.17
N ALA A 23 -6.33 4.16 21.49
CA ALA A 23 -7.00 5.35 20.96
C ALA A 23 -6.92 5.40 19.41
N LEU A 24 -5.75 5.17 18.82
CA LEU A 24 -5.58 5.08 17.37
C LEU A 24 -6.40 3.95 16.75
N ALA A 25 -6.48 2.79 17.40
CA ALA A 25 -7.30 1.68 16.90
C ALA A 25 -8.79 2.02 16.89
N ILE A 26 -9.31 2.58 17.99
CA ILE A 26 -10.72 2.98 18.12
C ILE A 26 -11.05 4.06 17.06
N THR A 27 -10.24 5.09 16.98
CA THR A 27 -10.46 6.18 16.02
C THR A 27 -10.36 5.68 14.58
N SER A 28 -9.40 4.79 14.26
CA SER A 28 -9.29 4.20 12.91
C SER A 28 -10.53 3.38 12.55
N VAL A 29 -11.14 2.65 13.48
CA VAL A 29 -12.42 1.95 13.24
C VAL A 29 -13.53 2.96 12.92
N ILE A 30 -13.64 4.05 13.67
CA ILE A 30 -14.62 5.12 13.41
C ILE A 30 -14.40 5.71 11.99
N GLY A 31 -13.16 6.01 11.62
CA GLY A 31 -12.84 6.57 10.31
C GLY A 31 -13.07 5.60 9.13
N THR A 32 -13.11 4.30 9.41
CA THR A 32 -13.46 3.30 8.38
C THR A 32 -14.99 3.21 8.18
N LEU A 33 -15.77 3.52 9.21
CA LEU A 33 -17.24 3.49 9.17
C LEU A 33 -17.82 4.76 8.53
N ILE A 34 -17.15 5.89 8.68
CA ILE A 34 -17.58 7.16 8.10
C ILE A 34 -16.92 7.30 6.71
N PRO A 35 -17.71 7.47 5.62
CA PRO A 35 -17.15 7.77 4.31
C PRO A 35 -16.24 9.00 4.39
N GLN A 36 -15.09 8.96 3.71
CA GLN A 36 -14.08 10.00 3.79
C GLN A 36 -14.09 10.90 2.56
N GLY A 37 -13.96 12.22 2.76
CA GLY A 37 -13.79 13.20 1.67
C GLY A 37 -15.06 13.58 0.94
N GLU A 38 -16.24 13.31 1.50
CA GLU A 38 -17.52 13.64 0.91
C GLU A 38 -18.01 15.06 1.28
N ALA A 39 -18.96 15.59 0.53
CA ALA A 39 -19.57 16.90 0.84
C ALA A 39 -20.57 16.83 2.00
N ALA A 40 -20.82 17.94 2.67
CA ALA A 40 -21.74 18.05 3.80
C ALA A 40 -23.13 17.45 3.53
N ASP A 41 -23.68 17.69 2.32
CA ASP A 41 -24.98 17.15 1.89
C ASP A 41 -24.99 15.61 1.83
N TYR A 42 -23.86 15.00 1.54
CA TYR A 42 -23.72 13.54 1.57
C TYR A 42 -23.88 13.00 2.99
N TYR A 43 -23.20 13.60 3.98
CA TYR A 43 -23.29 13.17 5.37
C TYR A 43 -24.70 13.36 5.93
N TYR A 44 -25.36 14.47 5.59
CA TYR A 44 -26.76 14.68 5.98
C TYR A 44 -27.65 13.55 5.46
N ARG A 45 -27.52 13.18 4.19
CA ARG A 45 -28.29 12.05 3.62
C ARG A 45 -27.86 10.70 4.19
N PHE A 46 -26.59 10.49 4.41
CA PHE A 46 -26.04 9.26 4.99
C PHE A 46 -26.61 8.97 6.38
N PHE A 47 -26.55 9.95 7.27
CA PHE A 47 -27.10 9.82 8.61
C PHE A 47 -28.64 9.78 8.62
N GLY A 48 -29.29 10.56 7.76
CA GLY A 48 -30.74 10.54 7.60
C GLY A 48 -31.24 9.18 7.13
N ASN A 49 -30.66 8.62 6.08
CA ASN A 49 -31.03 7.31 5.54
C ASN A 49 -30.75 6.18 6.55
N SER A 50 -29.59 6.24 7.23
CA SER A 50 -29.25 5.27 8.28
C SER A 50 -30.25 5.27 9.41
N MET A 51 -30.70 6.46 9.87
CA MET A 51 -31.69 6.58 10.94
C MET A 51 -33.10 6.18 10.48
N THR A 52 -33.47 6.50 9.23
CA THR A 52 -34.75 6.08 8.64
C THR A 52 -34.86 4.57 8.55
N SER A 53 -33.77 3.88 8.20
CA SER A 53 -33.76 2.41 8.15
C SER A 53 -33.89 1.76 9.54
N PHE A 54 -33.46 2.47 10.58
CA PHE A 54 -33.55 2.01 11.95
C PHE A 54 -34.91 2.33 12.61
N LEU A 55 -35.50 3.50 12.29
CA LEU A 55 -36.77 3.98 12.83
C LEU A 55 -37.86 3.91 11.75
N SER A 56 -38.40 2.71 11.50
CA SER A 56 -39.49 2.50 10.55
C SER A 56 -40.83 2.93 11.16
N GLY A 57 -41.33 4.15 10.87
CA GLY A 57 -42.66 4.58 11.32
C GLY A 57 -43.01 6.02 10.95
N PRO A 58 -44.31 6.32 10.69
CA PRO A 58 -44.77 7.69 10.47
C PRO A 58 -44.67 8.50 11.78
N GLY A 59 -44.07 9.70 11.71
CA GLY A 59 -43.97 10.64 12.83
C GLY A 59 -42.53 10.97 13.29
N HIS A 60 -41.52 10.33 12.72
CA HIS A 60 -40.13 10.54 13.14
C HIS A 60 -39.32 11.48 12.23
N SER A 61 -39.94 12.10 11.20
CA SER A 61 -39.24 12.92 10.21
C SER A 61 -38.48 14.10 10.80
N GLU A 62 -39.06 14.81 11.76
CA GLU A 62 -38.41 15.96 12.41
C GLU A 62 -37.25 15.52 13.32
N PHE A 63 -37.39 14.39 14.01
CA PHE A 63 -36.32 13.82 14.83
C PHE A 63 -35.15 13.36 13.93
N ILE A 64 -35.45 12.67 12.81
CA ILE A 64 -34.45 12.19 11.85
C ILE A 64 -33.68 13.34 11.23
N SER A 65 -34.37 14.43 10.83
CA SER A 65 -33.72 15.62 10.25
C SER A 65 -32.80 16.31 11.26
N LYS A 66 -33.25 16.52 12.49
CA LYS A 66 -32.43 17.11 13.57
C LYS A 66 -31.22 16.24 13.92
N PHE A 67 -31.40 14.90 13.97
CA PHE A 67 -30.30 13.98 14.18
C PHE A 67 -29.29 14.04 13.05
N ALA A 68 -29.75 13.98 11.79
CA ALA A 68 -28.87 14.05 10.61
C ALA A 68 -28.08 15.36 10.60
N GLU A 69 -28.72 16.50 10.90
CA GLU A 69 -28.07 17.80 10.99
C GLU A 69 -26.99 17.84 12.09
N SER A 70 -27.35 17.36 13.29
CA SER A 70 -26.44 17.33 14.44
C SER A 70 -25.27 16.39 14.19
N ALA A 71 -25.52 15.20 13.63
CA ALA A 71 -24.49 14.21 13.30
C ALA A 71 -23.54 14.73 12.22
N THR A 72 -24.07 15.41 11.18
CA THR A 72 -23.27 16.05 10.13
C THR A 72 -22.40 17.15 10.71
N THR A 73 -22.99 18.05 11.52
CA THR A 73 -22.25 19.13 12.18
C THR A 73 -21.14 18.58 13.08
N PHE A 74 -21.41 17.53 13.85
CA PHE A 74 -20.42 16.87 14.70
C PHE A 74 -19.27 16.22 13.88
N THR A 75 -19.63 15.59 12.75
CA THR A 75 -18.64 14.97 11.84
C THR A 75 -17.70 16.02 11.27
N LEU A 76 -18.23 17.14 10.78
CA LEU A 76 -17.42 18.23 10.22
C LEU A 76 -16.64 19.00 11.30
N LEU A 77 -17.20 19.20 12.48
CA LEU A 77 -16.52 19.90 13.59
C LEU A 77 -15.28 19.15 14.08
N LEU A 78 -15.33 17.83 14.06
CA LEU A 78 -14.22 16.98 14.50
C LEU A 78 -13.34 16.51 13.34
N ASP A 79 -13.53 17.02 12.13
CA ASP A 79 -12.83 16.57 10.92
C ASP A 79 -12.90 15.04 10.73
N LEU A 80 -14.05 14.40 11.07
CA LEU A 80 -14.22 12.96 10.89
C LEU A 80 -14.41 12.58 9.43
N ASP A 81 -14.76 13.52 8.58
CA ASP A 81 -14.83 13.43 7.12
C ASP A 81 -13.44 13.35 6.48
N ASP A 82 -12.41 13.87 7.14
CA ASP A 82 -11.00 13.72 6.80
C ASP A 82 -10.20 13.29 8.03
N MET A 83 -10.64 12.25 8.67
CA MET A 83 -10.13 11.82 9.97
C MET A 83 -8.62 11.59 9.98
N TYR A 84 -8.09 10.96 8.93
CA TYR A 84 -6.65 10.66 8.82
C TYR A 84 -5.78 11.91 8.58
N GLY A 85 -6.37 13.01 8.13
CA GLY A 85 -5.74 14.34 8.04
C GLY A 85 -6.04 15.26 9.21
N SER A 86 -6.90 14.87 10.16
CA SER A 86 -7.30 15.71 11.30
C SER A 86 -6.14 15.98 12.25
N TRP A 87 -6.13 17.17 12.83
CA TRP A 87 -5.06 17.62 13.74
C TRP A 87 -4.90 16.72 14.97
N TRP A 88 -6.00 16.20 15.50
CA TRP A 88 -5.97 15.33 16.70
C TRP A 88 -5.46 13.92 16.37
N TYR A 89 -5.82 13.35 15.19
CA TYR A 89 -5.31 12.04 14.76
C TYR A 89 -3.80 12.11 14.49
N LEU A 90 -3.35 13.15 13.79
CA LEU A 90 -1.92 13.41 13.56
C LEU A 90 -1.16 13.65 14.87
N SER A 91 -1.81 14.28 15.88
CA SER A 91 -1.24 14.45 17.21
C SER A 91 -1.05 13.10 17.93
N LEU A 92 -2.00 12.16 17.81
CA LEU A 92 -1.86 10.81 18.35
C LEU A 92 -0.73 10.03 17.67
N LEU A 93 -0.59 10.13 16.35
CA LEU A 93 0.53 9.53 15.61
C LEU A 93 1.87 10.12 16.05
N THR A 94 1.94 11.43 16.19
CA THR A 94 3.14 12.14 16.68
C THR A 94 3.48 11.73 18.10
N LEU A 95 2.50 11.61 18.98
CA LEU A 95 2.67 11.15 20.36
C LEU A 95 3.23 9.72 20.38
N LEU A 96 2.70 8.83 19.54
CA LEU A 96 3.20 7.46 19.40
C LEU A 96 4.66 7.46 18.88
N ALA A 97 4.97 8.26 17.87
CA ALA A 97 6.33 8.38 17.33
C ALA A 97 7.32 8.84 18.39
N LEU A 98 6.98 9.88 19.13
CA LEU A 98 7.81 10.40 20.23
C LEU A 98 8.00 9.35 21.33
N ASN A 99 6.94 8.66 21.72
CA ASN A 99 7.04 7.56 22.69
C ASN A 99 7.97 6.44 22.20
N LEU A 100 7.86 6.00 20.94
CA LEU A 100 8.74 4.98 20.35
C LEU A 100 10.21 5.43 20.34
N ILE A 101 10.49 6.69 19.99
CA ILE A 101 11.84 7.26 20.01
C ILE A 101 12.41 7.23 21.41
N VAL A 102 11.68 7.78 22.41
CA VAL A 102 12.14 7.87 23.79
C VAL A 102 12.31 6.49 24.41
N CYS A 103 11.37 5.57 24.21
CA CYS A 103 11.47 4.18 24.66
C CYS A 103 12.69 3.46 24.06
N THR A 104 12.95 3.72 22.77
CA THR A 104 14.11 3.12 22.09
C THR A 104 15.41 3.64 22.69
N ILE A 105 15.57 4.96 22.83
CA ILE A 105 16.75 5.60 23.40
C ILE A 105 16.99 5.15 24.84
N ASP A 106 15.94 4.99 25.63
CA ASP A 106 16.06 4.60 27.05
C ASP A 106 16.45 3.15 27.22
N ARG A 107 15.90 2.24 26.44
CA ARG A 107 16.02 0.78 26.62
C ARG A 107 17.09 0.13 25.75
N PHE A 108 17.42 0.71 24.60
CA PHE A 108 18.41 0.15 23.67
C PHE A 108 19.81 -0.04 24.28
N PRO A 109 20.37 0.91 25.09
CA PRO A 109 21.70 0.72 25.68
C PRO A 109 21.80 -0.52 26.59
N LEU A 110 20.73 -0.83 27.33
CA LEU A 110 20.67 -2.02 28.14
C LEU A 110 20.65 -3.30 27.28
N ALA A 111 19.83 -3.31 26.22
CA ALA A 111 19.77 -4.44 25.30
C ALA A 111 21.10 -4.66 24.59
N TRP A 112 21.74 -3.59 24.14
CA TRP A 112 23.06 -3.63 23.50
C TRP A 112 24.13 -4.18 24.43
N ARG A 113 24.13 -3.71 25.69
CA ARG A 113 25.04 -4.24 26.73
C ARG A 113 24.82 -5.74 26.94
N LEU A 114 23.56 -6.19 27.03
CA LEU A 114 23.23 -7.60 27.24
C LEU A 114 23.59 -8.51 26.05
N ILE A 115 23.72 -7.96 24.85
CA ILE A 115 24.18 -8.69 23.66
C ILE A 115 25.70 -8.89 23.70
N HIS A 116 26.46 -7.88 24.18
CA HIS A 116 27.91 -7.89 24.16
C HIS A 116 28.51 -8.30 25.51
N GLN A 117 27.70 -8.36 26.57
CA GLN A 117 28.19 -8.70 27.88
C GLN A 117 28.55 -10.19 27.97
N ASP A 118 29.83 -10.48 28.25
CA ASP A 118 30.31 -11.81 28.60
C ASP A 118 29.74 -12.22 29.96
N ASN A 119 28.96 -13.26 30.00
CA ASN A 119 28.34 -13.74 31.25
C ASN A 119 29.24 -14.70 32.04
N PHE A 120 30.57 -14.51 32.00
CA PHE A 120 31.53 -15.24 32.82
C PHE A 120 31.52 -14.81 34.30
N GLN A 121 30.92 -13.69 34.65
CA GLN A 121 30.87 -13.17 36.02
C GLN A 121 29.79 -13.84 36.91
N LEU A 122 29.13 -14.90 36.43
CA LEU A 122 28.17 -15.64 37.26
C LEU A 122 28.93 -16.42 38.32
N LYS A 123 28.68 -16.08 39.59
CA LYS A 123 29.17 -16.89 40.75
C LYS A 123 28.66 -18.33 40.59
N SER A 124 29.49 -19.33 40.91
CA SER A 124 29.19 -20.76 40.81
C SER A 124 27.85 -21.13 41.45
N ASP A 125 27.55 -20.54 42.63
CA ASP A 125 26.30 -20.75 43.35
C ASP A 125 25.05 -20.36 42.57
N ARG A 126 25.15 -19.29 41.74
CA ARG A 126 24.08 -18.87 40.87
C ARG A 126 23.90 -19.75 39.62
N ILE A 127 24.95 -20.44 39.18
CA ILE A 127 24.87 -21.39 38.07
C ILE A 127 24.24 -22.69 38.60
N ALA A 128 24.68 -23.16 39.74
CA ALA A 128 24.14 -24.36 40.40
C ALA A 128 22.70 -24.22 40.83
N ALA A 129 22.28 -23.02 41.27
CA ALA A 129 20.90 -22.71 41.67
C ALA A 129 19.94 -22.48 40.50
N LYS A 130 20.38 -22.55 39.22
CA LYS A 130 19.48 -22.38 38.07
C LYS A 130 18.53 -23.56 37.94
N GLN A 131 17.27 -23.27 37.72
CA GLN A 131 16.26 -24.29 37.45
C GLN A 131 16.69 -25.12 36.21
N GLY A 132 16.78 -26.45 36.37
CA GLY A 132 17.26 -27.36 35.32
C GLY A 132 18.78 -27.52 35.26
N ALA A 133 19.56 -27.06 36.26
CA ALA A 133 20.97 -27.38 36.38
C ALA A 133 21.17 -28.89 36.66
N VAL A 134 22.05 -29.53 35.89
CA VAL A 134 22.36 -30.94 36.01
C VAL A 134 23.78 -31.11 36.57
N HIS A 135 23.90 -31.86 37.66
CA HIS A 135 25.15 -32.21 38.29
C HIS A 135 25.60 -33.58 37.79
N PHE A 136 26.79 -33.64 37.22
CA PHE A 136 27.36 -34.90 36.77
C PHE A 136 28.30 -35.49 37.85
N LYS A 137 28.36 -36.82 37.89
CA LYS A 137 29.32 -37.52 38.75
C LYS A 137 30.75 -37.25 38.27
N THR A 138 31.73 -37.38 39.15
CA THR A 138 33.14 -36.98 39.02
C THR A 138 33.90 -37.63 37.83
N SER A 139 33.34 -38.62 37.15
CA SER A 139 33.95 -39.33 36.01
C SER A 139 33.88 -38.60 34.66
N VAL A 140 33.16 -37.45 34.57
CA VAL A 140 32.94 -36.72 33.31
C VAL A 140 34.10 -35.80 33.02
N ASN A 141 34.73 -35.97 31.84
CA ASN A 141 35.81 -35.10 31.39
C ASN A 141 35.26 -33.78 30.84
N PHE A 142 35.72 -32.65 31.39
CA PHE A 142 35.30 -31.30 30.97
C PHE A 142 35.57 -31.05 29.48
N ASP A 143 36.77 -31.36 28.97
CA ASP A 143 37.14 -31.09 27.58
C ASP A 143 36.34 -31.94 26.59
N ALA A 144 36.04 -33.20 26.94
CA ALA A 144 35.17 -34.07 26.16
C ALA A 144 33.75 -33.49 26.09
N THR A 145 33.23 -32.98 27.20
CA THR A 145 31.91 -32.34 27.27
C THR A 145 31.87 -31.07 26.42
N VAL A 146 32.90 -30.23 26.45
CA VAL A 146 33.00 -29.04 25.58
C VAL A 146 33.01 -29.42 24.10
N LYS A 147 33.71 -30.50 23.71
CA LYS A 147 33.70 -31.00 22.33
C LYS A 147 32.31 -31.45 21.89
N ILE A 148 31.53 -32.11 22.77
CA ILE A 148 30.12 -32.47 22.47
C ILE A 148 29.27 -31.21 22.27
N LEU A 149 29.35 -30.24 23.16
CA LEU A 149 28.61 -28.98 23.07
C LEU A 149 28.94 -28.24 21.76
N ASN A 150 30.23 -28.18 21.40
CA ASN A 150 30.66 -27.56 20.14
C ASN A 150 30.10 -28.30 18.90
N LYS A 151 30.08 -29.65 18.90
CA LYS A 151 29.52 -30.48 17.83
C LYS A 151 28.02 -30.22 17.64
N HIS A 152 27.30 -29.90 18.72
CA HIS A 152 25.88 -29.55 18.69
C HIS A 152 25.64 -28.03 18.47
N GLY A 153 26.65 -27.31 17.98
CA GLY A 153 26.58 -25.91 17.59
C GLY A 153 26.60 -24.93 18.76
N TRP A 154 27.00 -25.36 19.96
CA TRP A 154 27.23 -24.52 21.13
C TRP A 154 28.69 -24.07 21.17
N LYS A 155 29.06 -23.16 20.26
CA LYS A 155 30.40 -22.56 20.19
C LYS A 155 30.53 -21.52 21.29
N GLY A 156 31.52 -21.68 22.15
CA GLY A 156 31.73 -20.82 23.31
C GLY A 156 33.18 -20.65 23.69
N GLU A 157 33.42 -19.91 24.75
CA GLU A 157 34.73 -19.63 25.31
C GLU A 157 34.92 -20.33 26.65
N VAL A 158 36.19 -20.72 26.96
CA VAL A 158 36.58 -21.32 28.24
C VAL A 158 37.40 -20.30 29.01
N ARG A 159 37.03 -20.06 30.27
CA ARG A 159 37.82 -19.25 31.21
C ARG A 159 38.20 -20.10 32.41
N LYS A 160 39.45 -19.99 32.82
CA LYS A 160 39.98 -20.64 34.02
C LYS A 160 40.18 -19.61 35.12
N GLU A 161 39.59 -19.83 36.28
CA GLU A 161 39.69 -18.96 37.46
C GLU A 161 40.10 -19.84 38.65
N LYS A 162 41.35 -19.76 39.07
CA LYS A 162 41.92 -20.56 40.19
C LYS A 162 41.55 -22.06 40.10
N GLU A 163 40.59 -22.51 40.91
CA GLU A 163 40.13 -23.92 40.99
C GLU A 163 38.87 -24.19 40.14
N ARG A 164 38.42 -23.19 39.33
CA ARG A 164 37.20 -23.29 38.54
C ARG A 164 37.49 -23.13 37.06
N ILE A 165 36.82 -23.94 36.24
CA ILE A 165 36.87 -23.82 34.80
C ILE A 165 35.42 -23.64 34.32
N LEU A 166 35.17 -22.54 33.62
CA LEU A 166 33.84 -22.21 33.10
C LEU A 166 33.85 -22.12 31.58
N PHE A 167 33.03 -22.95 30.93
CA PHE A 167 32.68 -22.77 29.52
C PHE A 167 31.34 -22.04 29.45
N PHE A 168 31.28 -21.03 28.57
CA PHE A 168 30.08 -20.27 28.30
C PHE A 168 29.82 -20.20 26.81
N ALA A 169 28.61 -20.59 26.40
CA ALA A 169 28.14 -20.47 25.01
C ALA A 169 26.75 -19.83 24.94
N GLN A 170 26.52 -19.09 23.87
CA GLN A 170 25.25 -18.44 23.64
C GLN A 170 24.82 -18.49 22.16
N LYS A 171 23.50 -18.63 21.92
CA LYS A 171 22.88 -18.63 20.60
C LYS A 171 21.76 -17.57 20.55
N GLY A 172 21.54 -17.00 19.38
CA GLY A 172 20.37 -16.10 19.15
C GLY A 172 20.43 -14.76 19.91
N ARG A 173 21.63 -14.27 20.28
CA ARG A 173 21.81 -13.00 21.01
C ARG A 173 21.18 -11.79 20.31
N TRP A 174 21.20 -11.78 18.97
CA TRP A 174 20.65 -10.71 18.13
C TRP A 174 19.12 -10.63 18.16
N GLY A 175 18.39 -11.68 18.57
CA GLY A 175 16.94 -11.67 18.75
C GLY A 175 16.44 -10.59 19.72
N ARG A 176 17.33 -10.03 20.57
CA ARG A 176 17.01 -8.87 21.44
C ARG A 176 16.84 -7.57 20.66
N LEU A 177 17.41 -7.46 19.44
CA LEU A 177 17.27 -6.28 18.60
C LEU A 177 15.94 -6.25 17.84
N GLY A 178 15.22 -7.38 17.74
CA GLY A 178 13.98 -7.46 16.96
C GLY A 178 12.96 -6.38 17.32
N VAL A 179 12.76 -6.12 18.61
CA VAL A 179 11.82 -5.06 19.09
C VAL A 179 12.28 -3.68 18.63
N TYR A 180 13.57 -3.39 18.65
CA TYR A 180 14.09 -2.08 18.23
C TYR A 180 14.02 -1.89 16.73
N ILE A 181 14.21 -2.97 15.95
CA ILE A 181 14.01 -2.96 14.51
C ILE A 181 12.53 -2.65 14.19
N VAL A 182 11.59 -3.27 14.92
CA VAL A 182 10.15 -2.95 14.78
C VAL A 182 9.86 -1.49 15.12
N HIS A 183 10.42 -0.95 16.21
CA HIS A 183 10.22 0.47 16.55
C HIS A 183 10.75 1.40 15.45
N VAL A 184 11.97 1.15 14.96
CA VAL A 184 12.57 1.93 13.87
C VAL A 184 11.76 1.78 12.58
N SER A 185 11.26 0.59 12.27
CA SER A 185 10.45 0.35 11.07
C SER A 185 9.15 1.17 11.07
N ILE A 186 8.47 1.30 12.22
CA ILE A 186 7.29 2.15 12.36
C ILE A 186 7.65 3.62 12.12
N LEU A 187 8.78 4.08 12.65
CA LEU A 187 9.26 5.46 12.42
C LEU A 187 9.61 5.70 10.95
N VAL A 188 10.17 4.71 10.25
CA VAL A 188 10.45 4.79 8.80
C VAL A 188 9.15 4.85 8.00
N ILE A 189 8.12 4.06 8.39
CA ILE A 189 6.79 4.13 7.78
C ILE A 189 6.17 5.52 7.99
N PHE A 190 6.22 6.06 9.21
CA PHE A 190 5.71 7.41 9.49
C PHE A 190 6.46 8.49 8.70
N LEU A 191 7.78 8.36 8.58
CA LEU A 191 8.57 9.27 7.76
C LEU A 191 8.17 9.19 6.28
N GLY A 192 7.97 7.99 5.75
CA GLY A 192 7.48 7.80 4.39
C GLY A 192 6.10 8.42 4.19
N ALA A 193 5.14 8.16 5.10
CA ALA A 193 3.82 8.76 5.06
C ALA A 193 3.86 10.30 5.15
N PHE A 194 4.73 10.85 6.00
CA PHE A 194 4.92 12.30 6.12
C PHE A 194 5.49 12.93 4.84
N ILE A 195 6.49 12.29 4.21
CA ILE A 195 7.05 12.76 2.93
C ILE A 195 5.97 12.68 1.84
N GLY A 196 5.21 11.58 1.76
CA GLY A 196 4.10 11.45 0.83
C GLY A 196 3.03 12.52 1.02
N TRP A 197 2.67 12.83 2.26
CA TRP A 197 1.73 13.91 2.59
C TRP A 197 2.27 15.30 2.21
N LEU A 198 3.54 15.55 2.45
CA LEU A 198 4.15 16.89 2.22
C LEU A 198 4.40 17.15 0.73
N THR A 199 4.81 16.14 -0.04
CA THR A 199 5.30 16.32 -1.42
C THR A 199 4.50 15.54 -2.46
N GLY A 200 3.57 14.71 -2.02
CA GLY A 200 2.65 13.97 -2.89
C GLY A 200 1.42 14.77 -3.27
N PHE A 201 0.71 14.28 -4.26
CA PHE A 201 -0.61 14.79 -4.62
C PHE A 201 -1.51 13.68 -5.17
N LYS A 202 -2.83 13.92 -5.06
CA LYS A 202 -3.86 13.14 -5.74
C LYS A 202 -4.77 14.12 -6.47
N ALA A 203 -4.96 13.89 -7.74
CA ALA A 203 -5.77 14.74 -8.62
C ALA A 203 -6.59 13.89 -9.57
N THR A 204 -7.62 14.47 -10.14
CA THR A 204 -8.45 13.88 -11.19
C THR A 204 -8.34 14.73 -12.45
N VAL A 205 -8.28 14.08 -13.60
CA VAL A 205 -8.30 14.73 -14.90
C VAL A 205 -9.29 14.02 -15.82
N TRP A 206 -10.06 14.80 -16.55
CA TRP A 206 -10.95 14.32 -17.60
C TRP A 206 -10.34 14.61 -18.96
N VAL A 207 -10.03 13.58 -19.72
CA VAL A 207 -9.39 13.69 -21.03
C VAL A 207 -10.35 13.19 -22.09
N PRO A 208 -10.93 14.06 -22.93
CA PRO A 208 -11.75 13.63 -24.04
C PRO A 208 -10.90 12.87 -25.07
N GLU A 209 -11.48 11.86 -25.69
CA GLU A 209 -10.83 11.11 -26.76
C GLU A 209 -10.39 12.04 -27.89
N LEU A 210 -9.20 11.83 -28.44
CA LEU A 210 -8.52 12.64 -29.46
C LEU A 210 -8.18 14.07 -29.02
N GLU A 211 -8.17 14.35 -27.71
CA GLU A 211 -7.75 15.64 -27.18
C GLU A 211 -6.65 15.52 -26.13
N SER A 212 -6.01 16.66 -25.87
CA SER A 212 -4.97 16.80 -24.86
C SER A 212 -5.41 17.70 -23.73
N VAL A 213 -5.10 17.34 -22.50
CA VAL A 213 -5.37 18.13 -21.30
C VAL A 213 -4.08 18.31 -20.50
N HIS A 214 -3.84 19.53 -20.05
CA HIS A 214 -2.64 19.93 -19.31
C HIS A 214 -2.88 20.11 -17.80
N THR A 215 -4.16 20.29 -17.40
CA THR A 215 -4.52 20.62 -16.02
C THR A 215 -5.32 19.49 -15.40
N ALA A 216 -4.86 18.99 -14.26
CA ALA A 216 -5.61 18.11 -13.37
C ALA A 216 -6.19 18.92 -12.20
N TYR A 217 -7.18 18.37 -11.49
CA TYR A 217 -7.79 19.03 -10.33
C TYR A 217 -7.57 18.18 -9.08
N THR A 218 -7.05 18.79 -8.02
CA THR A 218 -6.81 18.09 -6.77
C THR A 218 -8.10 17.54 -6.16
N GLN A 219 -8.06 16.33 -5.61
CA GLN A 219 -9.22 15.73 -4.96
C GLN A 219 -9.71 16.55 -3.75
N LYS A 220 -8.79 17.15 -3.00
CA LYS A 220 -9.10 18.09 -1.92
C LYS A 220 -9.11 19.53 -2.45
N GLY A 221 -10.24 20.20 -2.33
CA GLY A 221 -10.39 21.62 -2.67
C GLY A 221 -10.51 21.93 -4.16
N ASN A 222 -10.45 20.92 -5.05
CA ASN A 222 -10.59 21.09 -6.50
C ASN A 222 -9.70 22.19 -7.10
N PHE A 223 -8.46 22.31 -6.58
CA PHE A 223 -7.49 23.30 -7.09
C PHE A 223 -6.85 22.81 -8.38
N PRO A 224 -6.65 23.71 -9.37
CA PRO A 224 -5.98 23.34 -10.62
C PRO A 224 -4.49 23.03 -10.36
N LEU A 225 -4.05 21.87 -10.84
CA LEU A 225 -2.69 21.39 -10.81
C LEU A 225 -2.15 21.32 -12.24
N GLN A 226 -1.18 22.15 -12.57
CA GLN A 226 -0.49 22.10 -13.86
C GLN A 226 0.45 20.91 -13.89
N LEU A 227 0.32 20.06 -14.91
CA LEU A 227 1.23 18.94 -15.13
C LEU A 227 2.40 19.39 -16.03
N PRO A 228 3.60 18.78 -15.91
CA PRO A 228 4.75 19.16 -16.74
C PRO A 228 4.67 18.62 -18.19
N TYR A 229 3.59 17.96 -18.55
CA TYR A 229 3.30 17.35 -19.86
C TYR A 229 1.79 17.36 -20.09
N ASP A 230 1.39 17.26 -21.34
CA ASP A 230 0.00 17.07 -21.76
C ASP A 230 -0.36 15.58 -21.68
N ILE A 231 -1.58 15.28 -21.27
CA ILE A 231 -2.17 13.95 -21.31
C ILE A 231 -3.07 13.91 -22.54
N HIS A 232 -2.73 13.11 -23.52
CA HIS A 232 -3.52 12.90 -24.73
C HIS A 232 -4.20 11.53 -24.70
N CYS A 233 -5.49 11.50 -24.98
CA CYS A 233 -6.24 10.28 -25.14
C CYS A 233 -6.37 9.91 -26.62
N ASN A 234 -5.59 8.94 -27.09
CA ASN A 234 -5.62 8.50 -28.50
C ASN A 234 -6.87 7.68 -28.82
N TYR A 235 -7.35 6.91 -27.85
CA TYR A 235 -8.47 5.99 -28.02
C TYR A 235 -9.12 5.70 -26.67
N PHE A 236 -10.45 5.55 -26.67
CA PHE A 236 -11.23 5.06 -25.54
C PHE A 236 -12.20 3.96 -26.00
N GLY A 237 -12.19 2.82 -25.31
CA GLY A 237 -13.06 1.68 -25.56
C GLY A 237 -13.84 1.24 -24.33
N ILE A 238 -15.05 0.71 -24.55
CA ILE A 238 -15.88 0.09 -23.51
C ILE A 238 -16.37 -1.24 -24.02
N GLU A 239 -16.11 -2.31 -23.28
CA GLU A 239 -16.78 -3.57 -23.46
C GLU A 239 -18.00 -3.69 -22.54
N TYR A 240 -19.06 -4.33 -23.04
CA TYR A 240 -20.27 -4.55 -22.27
C TYR A 240 -20.57 -6.04 -22.13
N TYR A 241 -21.10 -6.43 -20.98
CA TYR A 241 -21.72 -7.73 -20.79
C TYR A 241 -23.02 -7.82 -21.61
N SER A 242 -23.52 -9.05 -21.82
CA SER A 242 -24.79 -9.29 -22.52
C SER A 242 -26.01 -8.63 -21.87
N ASN A 243 -25.93 -8.34 -20.56
CA ASN A 243 -26.96 -7.59 -19.82
C ASN A 243 -26.85 -6.05 -19.98
N GLY A 244 -25.88 -5.58 -20.77
CA GLY A 244 -25.65 -4.17 -21.03
C GLY A 244 -24.88 -3.40 -19.94
N MET A 245 -24.39 -4.07 -18.91
CA MET A 245 -23.49 -3.46 -17.93
C MET A 245 -22.07 -3.36 -18.50
N PRO A 246 -21.31 -2.30 -18.17
CA PRO A 246 -19.89 -2.21 -18.54
C PRO A 246 -19.14 -3.41 -17.97
N LYS A 247 -18.37 -4.09 -18.81
CA LYS A 247 -17.50 -5.19 -18.43
C LYS A 247 -16.11 -4.67 -18.16
N GLU A 248 -15.59 -3.88 -19.08
CA GLU A 248 -14.25 -3.33 -19.06
C GLU A 248 -14.22 -2.04 -19.86
N TYR A 249 -13.37 -1.13 -19.50
CA TYR A 249 -13.06 0.08 -20.27
C TYR A 249 -11.57 0.36 -20.22
N GLU A 250 -11.08 0.78 -21.38
CA GLU A 250 -9.65 0.99 -21.63
C GLU A 250 -9.40 2.31 -22.34
N SER A 251 -8.22 2.86 -22.17
CA SER A 251 -7.80 4.09 -22.82
C SER A 251 -6.36 3.97 -23.32
N SER A 252 -6.11 4.37 -24.55
CA SER A 252 -4.75 4.60 -25.04
C SER A 252 -4.32 6.01 -24.68
N ILE A 253 -3.39 6.14 -23.73
CA ILE A 253 -2.92 7.42 -23.20
C ILE A 253 -1.47 7.66 -23.63
N SER A 254 -1.24 8.84 -24.24
CA SER A 254 0.07 9.38 -24.51
C SER A 254 0.39 10.55 -23.58
N LEU A 255 1.58 10.57 -23.00
CA LEU A 255 2.12 11.76 -22.36
C LEU A 255 3.00 12.51 -23.35
N VAL A 256 2.73 13.79 -23.56
CA VAL A 256 3.36 14.60 -24.59
C VAL A 256 3.95 15.87 -23.98
N GLN A 257 5.17 16.20 -24.36
CA GLN A 257 5.82 17.45 -23.95
C GLN A 257 6.26 18.25 -25.19
N GLY A 258 5.52 19.30 -25.47
CA GLY A 258 5.67 20.03 -26.71
C GLY A 258 5.34 19.15 -27.93
N ARG A 259 6.34 18.82 -28.77
CA ARG A 259 6.17 17.93 -29.92
C ARG A 259 6.67 16.50 -29.68
N LYS A 260 7.19 16.23 -28.48
CA LYS A 260 7.79 14.93 -28.16
C LYS A 260 6.81 14.08 -27.38
N GLU A 261 6.48 12.93 -27.90
CA GLU A 261 5.83 11.87 -27.16
C GLU A 261 6.81 11.24 -26.17
N LEU A 262 6.44 11.19 -24.90
CA LEU A 262 7.27 10.68 -23.83
C LEU A 262 7.02 9.19 -23.57
N VAL A 263 5.75 8.81 -23.59
CA VAL A 263 5.29 7.42 -23.40
C VAL A 263 3.86 7.29 -23.90
N THR A 264 3.55 6.17 -24.53
CA THR A 264 2.18 5.76 -24.91
C THR A 264 1.91 4.37 -24.37
N GLN A 265 0.77 4.22 -23.70
CA GLN A 265 0.37 2.94 -23.11
C GLN A 265 -1.15 2.80 -23.13
N MET A 266 -1.64 1.59 -23.41
CA MET A 266 -3.00 1.20 -23.13
C MET A 266 -3.15 1.01 -21.61
N ILE A 267 -4.13 1.67 -21.01
CA ILE A 267 -4.44 1.58 -19.59
C ILE A 267 -5.86 1.07 -19.38
N GLU A 268 -6.04 0.30 -18.34
CA GLU A 268 -7.27 -0.30 -17.89
C GLU A 268 -7.39 -0.18 -16.36
N VAL A 269 -8.50 -0.59 -15.77
CA VAL A 269 -8.78 -0.38 -14.33
C VAL A 269 -7.65 -0.89 -13.42
N ASN A 270 -6.99 -2.02 -13.76
CA ASN A 270 -5.91 -2.60 -12.97
C ASN A 270 -4.52 -2.47 -13.62
N GLY A 271 -4.43 -1.81 -14.78
CA GLY A 271 -3.21 -1.62 -15.57
C GLY A 271 -2.82 -0.14 -15.68
N PRO A 272 -2.34 0.54 -14.60
CA PRO A 272 -2.04 1.96 -14.64
C PRO A 272 -0.77 2.30 -15.41
N LEU A 273 -0.74 3.48 -16.03
CA LEU A 273 0.48 4.08 -16.60
C LEU A 273 1.31 4.67 -15.46
N LYS A 274 2.63 4.40 -15.48
CA LYS A 274 3.58 4.99 -14.53
C LYS A 274 4.67 5.76 -15.26
N TYR A 275 4.84 7.03 -14.91
CA TYR A 275 5.86 7.88 -15.50
C TYR A 275 6.46 8.83 -14.46
N GLN A 276 7.78 8.82 -14.29
CA GLN A 276 8.55 9.69 -13.38
C GLN A 276 7.95 9.81 -11.95
N GLY A 277 7.52 8.68 -11.40
CA GLY A 277 6.95 8.61 -10.04
C GLY A 277 5.48 9.08 -9.95
N THR A 278 4.87 9.48 -11.07
CA THR A 278 3.44 9.75 -11.20
C THR A 278 2.75 8.51 -11.77
N THR A 279 1.59 8.17 -11.23
CA THR A 279 0.78 7.02 -11.67
C THR A 279 -0.59 7.53 -12.11
N PHE A 280 -1.03 7.08 -13.29
CA PHE A 280 -2.31 7.39 -13.90
C PHE A 280 -3.18 6.14 -13.84
N TYR A 281 -4.25 6.20 -13.07
CA TYR A 281 -5.21 5.11 -12.93
C TYR A 281 -6.45 5.41 -13.76
N GLN A 282 -6.91 4.42 -14.51
CA GLN A 282 -8.23 4.45 -15.14
C GLN A 282 -9.29 4.38 -14.04
N ALA A 283 -10.01 5.47 -13.78
CA ALA A 283 -10.95 5.56 -12.66
C ALA A 283 -12.42 5.57 -13.08
N SER A 284 -12.73 6.29 -14.16
CA SER A 284 -14.11 6.49 -14.61
C SER A 284 -14.16 6.91 -16.09
N TYR A 285 -15.36 7.09 -16.62
CA TYR A 285 -15.59 7.65 -17.94
C TYR A 285 -16.93 8.37 -17.99
N GLN A 286 -17.08 9.29 -18.94
CA GLN A 286 -18.35 9.96 -19.20
C GLN A 286 -18.50 10.23 -20.69
N PRO A 287 -19.74 10.19 -21.25
CA PRO A 287 -19.96 10.57 -22.63
C PRO A 287 -19.76 12.08 -22.79
N VAL A 288 -19.10 12.48 -23.86
CA VAL A 288 -19.05 13.89 -24.27
C VAL A 288 -20.39 14.25 -24.96
N PRO A 289 -21.14 15.22 -24.43
CA PRO A 289 -22.46 15.55 -24.98
C PRO A 289 -22.38 15.95 -26.45
N ASN A 290 -23.22 15.33 -27.28
CA ASN A 290 -23.39 15.66 -28.70
C ASN A 290 -22.09 15.58 -29.54
N SER A 291 -21.08 14.85 -29.10
CA SER A 291 -19.81 14.69 -29.80
C SER A 291 -19.57 13.21 -30.13
N PHE A 292 -18.97 12.96 -31.30
CA PHE A 292 -18.75 11.63 -31.87
C PHE A 292 -17.36 11.56 -32.48
N VAL A 293 -16.85 10.34 -32.63
CA VAL A 293 -15.64 10.06 -33.40
C VAL A 293 -16.06 9.34 -34.68
N ILE A 294 -15.72 9.93 -35.83
CA ILE A 294 -15.86 9.31 -37.13
C ILE A 294 -14.48 8.83 -37.57
N THR A 295 -14.37 7.56 -37.88
CA THR A 295 -13.13 6.95 -38.38
C THR A 295 -13.35 6.53 -39.82
N PHE A 296 -12.54 7.04 -40.74
CA PHE A 296 -12.48 6.60 -42.12
C PHE A 296 -11.25 5.73 -42.32
N SER A 297 -11.45 4.54 -42.89
CA SER A 297 -10.35 3.68 -43.33
C SER A 297 -10.51 3.41 -44.82
N ARG A 298 -9.45 3.65 -45.59
CA ARG A 298 -9.39 3.35 -47.04
C ARG A 298 -8.15 2.57 -47.38
N GLU A 299 -8.25 1.67 -48.35
CA GLU A 299 -7.07 1.06 -48.98
C GLU A 299 -6.46 2.12 -49.90
N ALA A 300 -5.22 2.49 -49.69
CA ALA A 300 -4.43 3.30 -50.61
C ALA A 300 -3.39 2.38 -51.25
N GLU A 301 -3.34 2.42 -52.59
CA GLU A 301 -2.22 1.86 -53.34
C GLU A 301 -1.14 2.95 -53.46
N ASP A 302 -0.11 2.88 -52.64
CA ASP A 302 1.10 3.66 -52.85
C ASP A 302 2.26 2.70 -53.10
N THR A 303 2.91 2.88 -54.28
CA THR A 303 4.13 2.12 -54.71
C THR A 303 4.04 0.59 -54.66
N GLY A 304 2.84 0.00 -54.82
CA GLY A 304 2.65 -1.45 -54.97
C GLY A 304 2.40 -2.21 -53.63
N GLU A 305 2.37 -1.53 -52.51
CA GLU A 305 1.89 -2.09 -51.24
C GLU A 305 0.55 -1.48 -50.86
N LYS A 306 -0.44 -2.33 -50.50
CA LYS A 306 -1.71 -1.91 -49.99
C LYS A 306 -1.53 -1.41 -48.54
N GLN A 307 -1.62 -0.09 -48.34
CA GLN A 307 -1.60 0.51 -47.03
C GLN A 307 -3.01 0.99 -46.64
N ASN A 308 -3.51 0.58 -45.46
CA ASN A 308 -4.76 1.10 -44.90
C ASN A 308 -4.48 2.43 -44.24
N ILE A 309 -4.94 3.51 -44.85
CA ILE A 309 -4.94 4.84 -44.22
C ILE A 309 -6.18 4.98 -43.37
N THR A 310 -5.99 5.23 -42.07
CA THR A 310 -7.07 5.45 -41.11
C THR A 310 -6.96 6.87 -40.55
N GLU A 311 -8.04 7.63 -40.68
CA GLU A 311 -8.15 9.00 -40.18
C GLU A 311 -9.31 9.11 -39.21
N HIS A 312 -9.11 9.88 -38.14
CA HIS A 312 -10.09 10.08 -37.07
C HIS A 312 -10.53 11.53 -37.02
N PHE A 313 -11.83 11.77 -36.93
CA PHE A 313 -12.41 13.10 -36.89
C PHE A 313 -13.36 13.24 -35.69
N ILE A 314 -13.24 14.36 -34.98
CA ILE A 314 -14.21 14.75 -33.98
C ILE A 314 -15.39 15.43 -34.69
N ALA A 315 -16.56 14.84 -34.55
CA ALA A 315 -17.79 15.32 -35.18
C ALA A 315 -18.80 15.76 -34.11
N ASP A 316 -19.11 17.03 -34.06
CA ASP A 316 -20.18 17.50 -33.22
C ASP A 316 -21.55 17.39 -33.97
N TYR A 317 -22.60 17.18 -33.19
CA TYR A 317 -23.94 16.99 -33.70
C TYR A 317 -24.40 18.18 -34.60
N GLN A 318 -24.81 17.85 -35.83
CA GLN A 318 -25.24 18.83 -36.83
C GLN A 318 -24.17 19.85 -37.30
N GLN A 319 -22.89 19.57 -37.06
CA GLN A 319 -21.80 20.38 -37.62
C GLN A 319 -21.13 19.65 -38.79
N PRO A 320 -20.93 20.31 -39.93
CA PRO A 320 -20.20 19.73 -41.05
C PRO A 320 -18.71 19.74 -40.81
N ILE A 321 -18.05 18.68 -41.26
CA ILE A 321 -16.58 18.53 -41.30
C ILE A 321 -16.19 18.56 -42.77
N HIS A 322 -15.14 19.29 -43.10
CA HIS A 322 -14.52 19.30 -44.43
C HIS A 322 -13.17 18.66 -44.39
N TRP A 323 -12.96 17.65 -45.23
CA TRP A 323 -11.71 16.94 -45.37
C TRP A 323 -11.43 16.64 -46.86
N ASP A 324 -10.37 17.22 -47.41
CA ASP A 324 -10.04 17.19 -48.86
C ASP A 324 -11.24 17.61 -49.70
N ASP A 325 -11.71 16.74 -50.59
CA ASP A 325 -12.87 16.91 -51.49
C ASP A 325 -14.18 16.42 -50.84
N MET A 326 -14.13 16.02 -49.57
CA MET A 326 -15.30 15.47 -48.86
C MET A 326 -15.84 16.42 -47.79
N SER A 327 -17.14 16.35 -47.61
CA SER A 327 -17.86 16.98 -46.51
C SER A 327 -18.78 15.95 -45.89
N PHE A 328 -18.78 15.87 -44.58
CA PHE A 328 -19.58 14.88 -43.85
C PHE A 328 -19.99 15.38 -42.46
N GLY A 329 -20.93 14.72 -41.85
CA GLY A 329 -21.38 15.06 -40.49
C GLY A 329 -22.55 14.20 -40.02
N ILE A 330 -22.94 14.37 -38.77
CA ILE A 330 -23.98 13.61 -38.13
C ILE A 330 -25.28 14.44 -38.15
N LEU A 331 -26.33 13.90 -38.81
CA LEU A 331 -27.63 14.54 -38.92
C LEU A 331 -28.56 14.21 -37.76
N ARG A 332 -28.59 12.93 -37.34
CA ARG A 332 -29.50 12.45 -36.30
C ARG A 332 -28.86 11.35 -35.50
N VAL A 333 -29.34 11.16 -34.27
CA VAL A 333 -28.85 10.15 -33.34
C VAL A 333 -30.03 9.42 -32.72
N LEU A 334 -30.05 8.10 -32.85
CA LEU A 334 -31.02 7.23 -32.18
C LEU A 334 -30.46 6.77 -30.86
N ARG A 335 -31.14 7.06 -29.76
CA ARG A 335 -30.75 6.64 -28.40
C ARG A 335 -31.80 5.68 -27.83
N PHE A 336 -31.30 4.67 -27.11
CA PHE A 336 -32.14 3.76 -26.35
C PHE A 336 -31.54 3.61 -24.94
N GLN A 337 -32.34 3.80 -23.90
CA GLN A 337 -31.90 3.79 -22.51
C GLN A 337 -30.62 4.64 -22.27
N ASN A 338 -30.64 5.85 -22.79
CA ASN A 338 -29.57 6.86 -22.73
C ASN A 338 -28.24 6.45 -23.42
N LYS A 339 -28.22 5.32 -24.17
CA LYS A 339 -27.08 4.87 -24.99
C LYS A 339 -27.36 5.15 -26.46
N VAL A 340 -26.36 5.61 -27.17
CA VAL A 340 -26.42 5.76 -28.62
C VAL A 340 -26.46 4.38 -29.25
N LYS A 341 -27.42 4.15 -30.14
CA LYS A 341 -27.59 2.89 -30.89
C LYS A 341 -27.16 3.04 -32.32
N GLN A 342 -27.62 4.14 -32.97
CA GLN A 342 -27.33 4.41 -34.37
C GLN A 342 -27.14 5.92 -34.57
N GLU A 343 -26.28 6.27 -35.51
CA GLU A 343 -26.04 7.62 -35.98
C GLU A 343 -26.42 7.73 -37.48
N LYS A 344 -27.13 8.77 -37.86
CA LYS A 344 -27.38 9.08 -39.26
C LYS A 344 -26.28 9.96 -39.79
N LEU A 345 -25.37 9.35 -40.58
CA LEU A 345 -24.27 10.05 -41.24
C LEU A 345 -24.73 10.55 -42.61
N TRP A 346 -24.31 11.77 -43.02
CA TRP A 346 -24.29 12.22 -44.37
C TRP A 346 -22.85 12.41 -44.85
N LEU A 347 -22.62 12.14 -46.13
CA LEU A 347 -21.31 12.27 -46.77
C LEU A 347 -21.49 12.76 -48.21
N LYS A 348 -20.74 13.79 -48.57
CA LYS A 348 -20.75 14.40 -49.92
C LYS A 348 -19.28 14.45 -50.41
N THR A 349 -19.05 14.05 -51.68
CA THR A 349 -17.78 14.16 -52.35
C THR A 349 -17.94 15.09 -53.54
N GLY A 350 -17.14 16.18 -53.62
CA GLY A 350 -17.24 17.18 -54.69
C GLY A 350 -18.67 17.71 -54.91
N ASP A 351 -19.14 17.68 -56.19
CA ASP A 351 -20.50 18.10 -56.57
C ASP A 351 -21.52 16.96 -56.60
N ALA A 352 -21.14 15.73 -56.15
CA ALA A 352 -22.04 14.58 -56.10
C ALA A 352 -23.23 14.78 -55.16
N THR A 353 -24.33 14.03 -55.40
CA THR A 353 -25.46 13.99 -54.46
C THR A 353 -25.01 13.41 -53.13
N PRO A 354 -25.38 14.04 -52.00
CA PRO A 354 -24.97 13.50 -50.67
C PRO A 354 -25.52 12.09 -50.44
N TRP A 355 -24.68 11.22 -49.93
CA TRP A 355 -25.09 9.92 -49.38
C TRP A 355 -25.59 10.14 -47.96
N GLU A 356 -26.67 9.49 -47.56
CA GLU A 356 -27.20 9.47 -46.21
C GLU A 356 -27.52 8.05 -45.77
N GLY A 357 -27.09 7.67 -44.55
CA GLY A 357 -27.39 6.36 -44.03
C GLY A 357 -27.32 6.27 -42.50
N TRP A 358 -28.06 5.32 -41.96
CA TRP A 358 -27.97 4.96 -40.55
C TRP A 358 -26.84 3.94 -40.34
N LEU A 359 -25.95 4.23 -39.40
CA LEU A 359 -24.84 3.38 -38.99
C LEU A 359 -25.05 2.90 -37.56
N ASP A 360 -24.77 1.65 -37.28
CA ASP A 360 -24.76 1.14 -35.90
C ASP A 360 -23.54 1.68 -35.14
N ASN A 361 -23.76 2.14 -33.93
CA ASN A 361 -22.71 2.75 -33.11
C ASN A 361 -21.53 1.79 -32.90
N ASN A 362 -20.34 2.26 -33.23
CA ASN A 362 -19.07 1.55 -33.14
C ASN A 362 -18.98 0.28 -34.00
N VAL A 363 -19.73 0.21 -35.12
CA VAL A 363 -19.69 -0.91 -36.07
C VAL A 363 -19.11 -0.42 -37.41
N PRO A 364 -17.99 -1.02 -37.90
CA PRO A 364 -17.44 -0.68 -39.19
C PRO A 364 -18.44 -0.98 -40.31
N THR A 365 -18.75 0.00 -41.14
CA THR A 365 -19.69 -0.14 -42.26
C THR A 365 -19.01 0.30 -43.55
N THR A 366 -19.12 -0.49 -44.59
CA THR A 366 -18.58 -0.14 -45.90
C THR A 366 -19.56 0.75 -46.65
N ILE A 367 -19.11 1.90 -47.10
CA ILE A 367 -19.88 2.90 -47.83
C ILE A 367 -19.20 3.19 -49.17
N THR A 368 -19.95 3.21 -50.25
CA THR A 368 -19.44 3.59 -51.57
C THR A 368 -20.11 4.91 -52.01
N VAL A 369 -19.29 5.93 -52.25
CA VAL A 369 -19.75 7.26 -52.73
C VAL A 369 -18.84 7.67 -53.86
N ASP A 370 -19.46 8.02 -54.99
CA ASP A 370 -18.74 8.43 -56.21
C ASP A 370 -17.66 7.45 -56.68
N GLY A 371 -17.96 6.15 -56.61
CA GLY A 371 -17.05 5.08 -57.01
C GLY A 371 -15.87 4.82 -56.02
N LYS A 372 -15.75 5.63 -54.96
CA LYS A 372 -14.75 5.40 -53.90
C LYS A 372 -15.38 4.63 -52.73
N THR A 373 -14.70 3.61 -52.25
CA THR A 373 -15.19 2.78 -51.13
C THR A 373 -14.41 3.11 -49.86
N PHE A 374 -15.15 3.35 -48.79
CA PHE A 374 -14.63 3.67 -47.48
C PHE A 374 -15.20 2.69 -46.43
N SER A 375 -14.38 2.25 -45.51
CA SER A 375 -14.86 1.67 -44.26
C SER A 375 -15.03 2.81 -43.25
N VAL A 376 -16.26 3.01 -42.77
CA VAL A 376 -16.59 4.11 -41.85
C VAL A 376 -17.11 3.55 -40.55
N THR A 377 -16.55 4.01 -39.45
CA THR A 377 -17.04 3.71 -38.11
C THR A 377 -17.41 5.01 -37.43
N VAL A 378 -18.62 5.06 -36.87
CA VAL A 378 -19.09 6.20 -36.04
C VAL A 378 -19.31 5.69 -34.64
N LYS A 379 -18.80 6.38 -33.65
CA LYS A 379 -19.06 6.06 -32.23
C LYS A 379 -19.27 7.31 -31.39
N GLN A 380 -20.06 7.18 -30.32
CA GLN A 380 -20.15 8.24 -29.32
C GLN A 380 -18.77 8.51 -28.73
N ARG A 381 -18.41 9.78 -28.64
CA ARG A 381 -17.15 10.21 -28.02
C ARG A 381 -17.25 10.15 -26.50
N PHE A 382 -16.22 9.70 -25.84
CA PHE A 382 -16.13 9.65 -24.38
C PHE A 382 -14.94 10.47 -23.88
N SER A 383 -15.05 10.92 -22.66
CA SER A 383 -13.95 11.47 -21.88
C SER A 383 -13.55 10.43 -20.83
N THR A 384 -12.29 10.06 -20.83
CA THR A 384 -11.73 9.17 -19.80
C THR A 384 -11.41 9.97 -18.53
N GLY A 385 -11.84 9.46 -17.39
CA GLY A 385 -11.53 10.02 -16.08
C GLY A 385 -10.34 9.30 -15.45
N LEU A 386 -9.21 9.98 -15.36
CA LEU A 386 -7.98 9.44 -14.79
C LEU A 386 -7.75 10.01 -13.39
N GLN A 387 -7.42 9.14 -12.45
CA GLN A 387 -6.84 9.54 -11.19
C GLN A 387 -5.33 9.62 -11.33
N VAL A 388 -4.77 10.79 -11.08
CA VAL A 388 -3.33 11.07 -11.16
C VAL A 388 -2.80 11.17 -9.74
N ALA A 389 -1.85 10.30 -9.39
CA ALA A 389 -1.27 10.28 -8.06
C ALA A 389 0.26 10.26 -8.11
N LYS A 390 0.88 11.04 -7.23
CA LYS A 390 2.32 11.01 -6.99
C LYS A 390 2.54 10.90 -5.49
N ASP A 391 3.26 9.87 -5.08
CA ASP A 391 3.60 9.65 -3.67
C ASP A 391 5.06 9.19 -3.54
N PRO A 392 6.00 10.13 -3.33
CA PRO A 392 7.41 9.79 -3.17
C PRO A 392 7.74 9.10 -1.84
N GLY A 393 6.80 9.02 -0.90
CA GLY A 393 6.97 8.32 0.37
C GLY A 393 6.81 6.79 0.29
N ILE A 394 6.15 6.27 -0.75
CA ILE A 394 5.86 4.85 -0.92
C ILE A 394 7.09 3.94 -0.78
N PRO A 395 8.27 4.22 -1.39
CA PRO A 395 9.45 3.38 -1.23
C PRO A 395 9.92 3.27 0.22
N LEU A 396 9.83 4.35 1.00
CA LEU A 396 10.17 4.34 2.43
C LEU A 396 9.16 3.51 3.23
N VAL A 397 7.88 3.61 2.92
CA VAL A 397 6.83 2.78 3.54
C VAL A 397 7.12 1.30 3.29
N TYR A 398 7.43 0.90 2.05
CA TYR A 398 7.80 -0.48 1.74
C TYR A 398 9.06 -0.95 2.46
N LEU A 399 10.09 -0.10 2.54
CA LEU A 399 11.29 -0.39 3.31
C LEU A 399 10.95 -0.60 4.79
N GLY A 400 10.14 0.26 5.38
CA GLY A 400 9.68 0.13 6.75
C GLY A 400 8.87 -1.15 6.99
N CYS A 401 7.98 -1.52 6.07
CA CYS A 401 7.24 -2.80 6.13
C CYS A 401 8.19 -4.01 6.09
N LEU A 402 9.17 -4.01 5.20
CA LEU A 402 10.17 -5.08 5.13
C LEU A 402 10.98 -5.18 6.42
N MET A 403 11.43 -4.04 6.95
CA MET A 403 12.14 -3.98 8.24
C MET A 403 11.26 -4.51 9.38
N MET A 404 9.96 -4.19 9.37
CA MET A 404 9.01 -4.69 10.37
C MET A 404 8.91 -6.21 10.35
N LEU A 405 8.80 -6.83 9.18
CA LEU A 405 8.76 -8.30 9.03
C LEU A 405 10.03 -8.94 9.58
N VAL A 406 11.20 -8.39 9.25
CA VAL A 406 12.49 -8.86 9.78
C VAL A 406 12.54 -8.69 11.30
N GLY A 407 12.14 -7.55 11.83
CA GLY A 407 12.10 -7.25 13.26
C GLY A 407 11.17 -8.20 14.03
N LEU A 408 9.97 -8.46 13.50
CA LEU A 408 9.02 -9.42 14.08
C LEU A 408 9.57 -10.85 14.06
N TYR A 409 10.17 -11.28 12.94
CA TYR A 409 10.82 -12.58 12.87
C TYR A 409 11.89 -12.73 13.97
N MET A 410 12.78 -11.74 14.11
CA MET A 410 13.80 -11.73 15.15
C MET A 410 13.20 -11.70 16.56
N ALA A 411 12.14 -10.88 16.75
CA ALA A 411 11.51 -10.73 18.05
C ALA A 411 10.78 -11.99 18.51
N PHE A 412 10.12 -12.73 17.62
CA PHE A 412 9.31 -13.89 18.00
C PHE A 412 10.05 -15.22 17.87
N PHE A 413 10.83 -15.41 16.81
CA PHE A 413 11.45 -16.70 16.51
C PHE A 413 12.89 -16.84 17.00
N MET A 414 13.65 -15.73 17.14
CA MET A 414 15.00 -15.80 17.66
C MET A 414 15.00 -15.71 19.18
N SER A 415 15.23 -16.85 19.84
CA SER A 415 15.38 -16.94 21.30
C SER A 415 16.85 -16.85 21.70
N HIS A 416 17.18 -15.93 22.60
CA HIS A 416 18.51 -15.87 23.21
C HIS A 416 18.64 -17.01 24.23
N ARG A 417 19.47 -18.01 23.90
CA ARG A 417 19.75 -19.21 24.69
C ARG A 417 21.20 -19.17 25.17
N ARG A 418 21.44 -19.60 26.39
CA ARG A 418 22.75 -19.59 27.02
C ARG A 418 22.96 -20.90 27.74
N ILE A 419 24.21 -21.41 27.67
CA ILE A 419 24.64 -22.60 28.37
C ILE A 419 25.94 -22.29 29.14
N TRP A 420 26.01 -22.77 30.35
CA TRP A 420 27.19 -22.73 31.20
C TRP A 420 27.57 -24.16 31.55
N LEU A 421 28.85 -24.50 31.39
CA LEU A 421 29.42 -25.73 31.91
C LEU A 421 30.51 -25.31 32.92
N LEU A 422 30.29 -25.61 34.18
CA LEU A 422 31.19 -25.30 35.30
C LEU A 422 31.85 -26.56 35.84
N LEU A 423 33.17 -26.58 35.83
CA LEU A 423 33.96 -27.53 36.63
C LEU A 423 34.42 -26.82 37.90
N ASP A 424 33.93 -27.28 39.06
CA ASP A 424 34.31 -26.74 40.36
C ASP A 424 35.19 -27.78 41.09
N ASN A 425 36.44 -27.36 41.39
CA ASN A 425 37.44 -28.15 42.09
C ASN A 425 37.66 -27.64 43.52
N THR A 426 36.84 -26.71 44.03
CA THR A 426 37.04 -26.02 45.32
C THR A 426 36.81 -26.99 46.51
N ASP A 427 35.91 -27.96 46.38
CA ASP A 427 35.66 -28.96 47.40
C ASP A 427 36.41 -30.28 47.11
N LYS A 428 36.71 -31.11 48.12
CA LYS A 428 37.34 -32.40 47.96
C LYS A 428 36.65 -33.34 46.95
N LYS A 429 35.47 -32.98 46.45
CA LYS A 429 34.75 -33.65 45.36
C LYS A 429 34.64 -32.71 44.14
N LYS A 430 35.33 -33.09 43.07
CA LYS A 430 35.18 -32.43 41.75
C LYS A 430 33.73 -32.53 41.32
N SER A 431 33.07 -31.39 40.99
CA SER A 431 31.72 -31.38 40.46
C SER A 431 31.69 -30.71 39.10
N LEU A 432 30.99 -31.33 38.12
CA LEU A 432 30.74 -30.77 36.81
C LEU A 432 29.24 -30.43 36.72
N ILE A 433 28.94 -29.16 36.43
CA ILE A 433 27.58 -28.66 36.45
C ILE A 433 27.28 -28.09 35.07
N LEU A 434 26.22 -28.57 34.41
CA LEU A 434 25.66 -27.99 33.17
C LEU A 434 24.39 -27.27 33.52
N ALA A 435 24.31 -25.99 33.14
CA ALA A 435 23.12 -25.17 33.33
C ALA A 435 22.77 -24.42 32.06
N GLY A 436 21.48 -24.22 31.83
CA GLY A 436 20.98 -23.51 30.67
C GLY A 436 19.96 -22.40 31.01
N SER A 437 19.78 -21.45 30.13
CA SER A 437 18.75 -20.42 30.23
C SER A 437 18.32 -19.95 28.87
N ALA A 438 17.03 -19.83 28.66
CA ALA A 438 16.45 -19.24 27.46
C ALA A 438 15.56 -18.04 27.81
N SER A 439 15.62 -17.00 26.98
CA SER A 439 14.77 -15.80 27.16
C SER A 439 13.33 -16.05 26.72
N LYS A 440 13.13 -16.90 25.71
CA LYS A 440 11.84 -17.32 25.13
C LYS A 440 11.92 -18.82 24.80
N ASN A 441 10.78 -19.43 24.48
CA ASN A 441 10.71 -20.85 24.10
C ASN A 441 11.41 -21.75 25.12
N LYS A 442 11.08 -21.57 26.40
CA LYS A 442 11.75 -22.29 27.52
C LYS A 442 11.54 -23.80 27.45
N ILE A 443 10.35 -24.27 27.01
CA ILE A 443 10.00 -25.67 26.93
C ILE A 443 10.85 -26.39 25.88
N PRO A 444 10.91 -25.96 24.60
CA PRO A 444 11.79 -26.57 23.59
C PRO A 444 13.28 -26.53 24.00
N PHE A 445 13.71 -25.47 24.66
CA PHE A 445 15.07 -25.38 25.14
C PHE A 445 15.36 -26.36 26.29
N ALA A 446 14.43 -26.63 27.19
CA ALA A 446 14.54 -27.62 28.23
C ALA A 446 14.70 -29.03 27.63
N HIS A 447 13.98 -29.37 26.57
CA HIS A 447 14.15 -30.62 25.83
C HIS A 447 15.55 -30.70 25.18
N GLU A 448 15.98 -29.60 24.46
CA GLU A 448 17.32 -29.54 23.88
C GLU A 448 18.43 -29.78 24.97
N LEU A 449 18.25 -29.17 26.15
CA LEU A 449 19.19 -29.32 27.25
C LEU A 449 19.21 -30.77 27.79
N LYS A 450 18.05 -31.41 27.89
CA LYS A 450 17.93 -32.82 28.33
C LYS A 450 18.60 -33.75 27.33
N ASP A 451 18.38 -33.59 26.05
CA ASP A 451 19.03 -34.37 24.99
C ASP A 451 20.56 -34.21 25.01
N LEU A 452 21.07 -33.00 25.29
CA LEU A 452 22.49 -32.75 25.47
C LEU A 452 23.04 -33.50 26.70
N VAL A 453 22.32 -33.54 27.81
CA VAL A 453 22.69 -34.29 29.03
C VAL A 453 22.76 -35.77 28.75
N GLU A 454 21.77 -36.35 28.08
CA GLU A 454 21.74 -37.77 27.71
C GLU A 454 22.95 -38.15 26.82
N LYS A 455 23.28 -37.30 25.84
CA LYS A 455 24.46 -37.52 24.97
C LYS A 455 25.78 -37.42 25.74
N ILE A 456 25.88 -36.48 26.68
CA ILE A 456 27.05 -36.38 27.55
C ILE A 456 27.17 -37.64 28.43
N GLN A 457 26.08 -38.14 28.99
CA GLN A 457 26.06 -39.35 29.82
C GLN A 457 26.35 -40.63 29.03
N ALA A 458 25.86 -40.74 27.79
CA ALA A 458 26.11 -41.89 26.91
C ALA A 458 27.60 -42.05 26.52
N GLN A 459 28.35 -40.94 26.48
CA GLN A 459 29.78 -40.98 26.14
C GLN A 459 30.69 -41.33 27.34
N ILE A 460 30.11 -41.50 28.54
CA ILE A 460 30.78 -41.85 29.78
C ILE A 460 30.65 -43.37 30.07
N ARG A 461 29.70 -44.01 29.39
CA ARG A 461 29.57 -45.48 29.38
C ARG A 461 30.48 -46.05 28.29
#